data_c154b8097fc64821f3e75b0287c09be4
#
_entry.id   c154b8097fc64821f3e75b0287c09be4
#
_cell.length_a   1.000
_cell.length_b   1.000
_cell.length_c   1.000
_cell.angle_alpha   90.00
_cell.angle_beta   90.00
_cell.angle_gamma   90.00
#
_symmetry.space_group_name_H-M   'P 1'
#
loop_
_entity.id
_entity.type
_entity.pdbx_description
1 polymer ?
#
loop_
_entity_poly.entity_id
_entity_poly.type
_entity_poly.pdbx_seq_one_letter_code
_entity_poly.pdbx_strand_id
1 'polypeptide(L)'
;MATTQTIAVLSQKGGTGKTTAVRTLADALRRAGVQTLAIDLDPQGNLSDYFDVPPDAEPTIADVLAGRASAAEAIHADLIPANLSLAETELMLGGKLGRELTLRRALAQAPSEYELILIDCPPSLGLLTVNALVAADHALITAEAQYFALQGVEQAMEVVGLARDSLNPELQLLGVLLNLADMRTVHSREALVSLRERFGERVFATVIRSSIAYAESAERAKSILDHRPDLGSDYLALAGEVLERLPGFKEARGRLARLG
;
A
#
# COMPACT_ATOMS: atom_id res chain seq x y z
N MET A 1 -15.74 15.14 -12.15
CA MET A 1 -14.66 14.14 -12.16
C MET A 1 -14.61 13.54 -10.77
N ALA A 2 -14.44 12.23 -10.62
CA ALA A 2 -14.22 11.64 -9.31
C ALA A 2 -12.90 12.20 -8.76
N THR A 3 -12.85 12.50 -7.46
CA THR A 3 -11.59 12.89 -6.79
C THR A 3 -10.72 11.66 -6.67
N THR A 4 -9.43 11.78 -7.02
CA THR A 4 -8.44 10.71 -6.81
C THR A 4 -8.44 10.28 -5.34
N GLN A 5 -8.48 8.98 -5.08
CA GLN A 5 -8.39 8.43 -3.72
C GLN A 5 -6.97 7.89 -3.48
N THR A 6 -6.39 8.20 -2.34
CA THR A 6 -5.02 7.77 -1.99
C THR A 6 -5.04 6.84 -0.78
N ILE A 7 -4.40 5.66 -0.90
CA ILE A 7 -4.32 4.66 0.16
C ILE A 7 -2.86 4.45 0.55
N ALA A 8 -2.51 4.71 1.80
CA ALA A 8 -1.23 4.32 2.37
C ALA A 8 -1.32 2.88 2.92
N VAL A 9 -0.45 1.99 2.45
CA VAL A 9 -0.34 0.60 2.92
C VAL A 9 0.85 0.49 3.85
N LEU A 10 0.59 0.23 5.12
CA LEU A 10 1.61 0.26 6.16
C LEU A 10 1.55 -0.94 7.11
N SER A 11 2.63 -1.15 7.82
CA SER A 11 2.74 -2.08 8.96
C SER A 11 3.94 -1.70 9.81
N GLN A 12 3.95 -2.17 11.06
CA GLN A 12 5.08 -1.94 11.96
C GLN A 12 6.30 -2.82 11.62
N LYS A 13 6.10 -3.98 10.99
CA LYS A 13 7.15 -4.97 10.72
C LYS A 13 7.45 -5.10 9.23
N GLY A 14 8.68 -5.47 8.91
CA GLY A 14 9.05 -6.01 7.60
C GLY A 14 8.43 -7.39 7.38
N GLY A 15 8.29 -7.80 6.12
CA GLY A 15 7.83 -9.14 5.76
C GLY A 15 6.33 -9.40 5.91
N THR A 16 5.51 -8.41 6.26
CA THR A 16 4.04 -8.56 6.37
C THR A 16 3.31 -8.59 5.03
N GLY A 17 4.06 -8.53 3.90
CA GLY A 17 3.51 -8.57 2.55
C GLY A 17 2.88 -7.27 2.05
N LYS A 18 3.28 -6.10 2.57
CA LYS A 18 2.83 -4.79 2.06
C LYS A 18 3.06 -4.63 0.57
N THR A 19 4.31 -4.77 0.14
CA THR A 19 4.74 -4.64 -1.26
C THR A 19 3.95 -5.55 -2.19
N THR A 20 3.78 -6.82 -1.79
CA THR A 20 2.96 -7.79 -2.54
C THR A 20 1.50 -7.35 -2.60
N ALA A 21 0.96 -6.80 -1.50
CA ALA A 21 -0.41 -6.29 -1.47
C ALA A 21 -0.58 -5.08 -2.39
N VAL A 22 0.32 -4.10 -2.35
CA VAL A 22 0.28 -2.93 -3.24
C VAL A 22 0.40 -3.35 -4.70
N ARG A 23 1.40 -4.18 -5.06
CA ARG A 23 1.58 -4.69 -6.42
C ARG A 23 0.33 -5.36 -6.94
N THR A 24 -0.20 -6.33 -6.18
CA THR A 24 -1.30 -7.16 -6.65
C THR A 24 -2.63 -6.41 -6.65
N LEU A 25 -2.88 -5.53 -5.67
CA LEU A 25 -4.04 -4.65 -5.69
C LEU A 25 -4.00 -3.70 -6.90
N ALA A 26 -2.85 -3.09 -7.21
CA ALA A 26 -2.70 -2.24 -8.39
C ALA A 26 -3.09 -2.99 -9.67
N ASP A 27 -2.57 -4.23 -9.84
CA ASP A 27 -2.90 -5.04 -11.00
C ASP A 27 -4.39 -5.45 -11.05
N ALA A 28 -4.97 -5.86 -9.91
CA ALA A 28 -6.37 -6.24 -9.83
C ALA A 28 -7.30 -5.07 -10.17
N LEU A 29 -6.99 -3.88 -9.63
CA LEU A 29 -7.75 -2.66 -9.85
C LEU A 29 -7.66 -2.18 -11.31
N ARG A 30 -6.46 -2.24 -11.92
CA ARG A 30 -6.26 -1.92 -13.35
C ARG A 30 -7.05 -2.88 -14.25
N ARG A 31 -7.08 -4.19 -13.94
CA ARG A 31 -7.93 -5.16 -14.65
C ARG A 31 -9.43 -4.87 -14.51
N ALA A 32 -9.82 -4.26 -13.39
CA ALA A 32 -11.18 -3.76 -13.20
C ALA A 32 -11.44 -2.41 -13.89
N GLY A 33 -10.45 -1.86 -14.62
CA GLY A 33 -10.54 -0.59 -15.33
C GLY A 33 -10.46 0.63 -14.42
N VAL A 34 -9.80 0.53 -13.26
CA VAL A 34 -9.48 1.66 -12.38
C VAL A 34 -8.06 2.12 -12.69
N GLN A 35 -7.90 3.36 -13.11
CA GLN A 35 -6.57 3.95 -13.35
C GLN A 35 -5.85 4.10 -12.02
N THR A 36 -4.85 3.27 -11.79
CA THR A 36 -4.18 3.13 -10.49
C THR A 36 -2.69 3.42 -10.61
N LEU A 37 -2.21 4.42 -9.86
CA LEU A 37 -0.79 4.71 -9.69
C LEU A 37 -0.29 4.00 -8.42
N ALA A 38 0.86 3.36 -8.50
CA ALA A 38 1.59 2.88 -7.33
C ALA A 38 2.75 3.83 -6.99
N ILE A 39 3.09 3.94 -5.71
CA ILE A 39 4.25 4.70 -5.24
C ILE A 39 5.05 3.80 -4.31
N ASP A 40 6.30 3.57 -4.66
CA ASP A 40 7.27 2.93 -3.77
C ASP A 40 7.84 4.00 -2.83
N LEU A 41 7.64 3.84 -1.52
CA LEU A 41 8.17 4.76 -0.52
C LEU A 41 9.15 4.04 0.43
N ASP A 42 9.61 2.84 0.05
CA ASP A 42 10.64 2.11 0.76
C ASP A 42 12.00 2.31 0.07
N PRO A 43 13.05 2.79 0.77
CA PRO A 43 14.40 2.90 0.20
C PRO A 43 14.97 1.60 -0.35
N GLN A 44 14.41 0.45 0.02
CA GLN A 44 14.83 -0.86 -0.52
C GLN A 44 14.38 -1.08 -1.96
N GLY A 45 13.39 -0.35 -2.48
CA GLY A 45 12.95 -0.43 -3.87
C GLY A 45 12.25 -1.73 -4.27
N ASN A 46 11.76 -2.50 -3.31
CA ASN A 46 11.18 -3.83 -3.58
C ASN A 46 9.93 -3.77 -4.47
N LEU A 47 9.12 -2.72 -4.36
CA LEU A 47 7.98 -2.53 -5.25
C LEU A 47 8.44 -2.16 -6.66
N SER A 48 9.49 -1.35 -6.76
CA SER A 48 10.11 -0.94 -8.03
C SER A 48 10.65 -2.15 -8.79
N ASP A 49 11.38 -3.04 -8.11
CA ASP A 49 11.83 -4.31 -8.68
C ASP A 49 10.65 -5.19 -9.13
N TYR A 50 9.60 -5.26 -8.33
CA TYR A 50 8.42 -6.07 -8.65
C TYR A 50 7.62 -5.51 -9.83
N PHE A 51 7.76 -4.23 -10.17
CA PHE A 51 7.22 -3.62 -11.39
C PHE A 51 8.17 -3.69 -12.59
N ASP A 52 9.33 -4.35 -12.45
CA ASP A 52 10.37 -4.43 -13.47
C ASP A 52 10.91 -3.05 -13.90
N VAL A 53 10.94 -2.10 -12.96
CA VAL A 53 11.54 -0.79 -13.21
C VAL A 53 13.05 -0.90 -13.05
N PRO A 54 13.84 -0.44 -14.04
CA PRO A 54 15.30 -0.50 -13.95
C PRO A 54 15.83 0.21 -12.69
N PRO A 55 16.85 -0.35 -12.00
CA PRO A 55 17.36 0.23 -10.75
C PRO A 55 18.03 1.60 -10.93
N ASP A 56 18.37 1.96 -12.18
CA ASP A 56 18.90 3.26 -12.58
C ASP A 56 17.84 4.21 -13.18
N ALA A 57 16.55 3.83 -13.09
CA ALA A 57 15.47 4.69 -13.55
C ALA A 57 15.43 6.01 -12.75
N GLU A 58 15.34 7.11 -13.44
CA GLU A 58 15.24 8.47 -12.92
C GLU A 58 14.17 9.25 -13.70
N PRO A 59 13.49 10.22 -13.08
CA PRO A 59 13.53 10.54 -11.65
C PRO A 59 12.77 9.53 -10.79
N THR A 60 13.08 9.51 -9.48
CA THR A 60 12.45 8.64 -8.47
C THR A 60 11.64 9.44 -7.47
N ILE A 61 10.99 8.76 -6.52
CA ILE A 61 10.29 9.42 -5.40
C ILE A 61 11.26 10.26 -4.54
N ALA A 62 12.55 9.91 -4.50
CA ALA A 62 13.56 10.71 -3.82
C ALA A 62 13.72 12.10 -4.47
N ASP A 63 13.68 12.18 -5.81
CA ASP A 63 13.75 13.44 -6.55
C ASP A 63 12.50 14.28 -6.35
N VAL A 64 11.34 13.63 -6.32
CA VAL A 64 10.05 14.27 -6.05
C VAL A 64 10.04 14.90 -4.65
N LEU A 65 10.45 14.15 -3.62
CA LEU A 65 10.49 14.65 -2.24
C LEU A 65 11.57 15.70 -2.02
N ALA A 66 12.65 15.65 -2.78
CA ALA A 66 13.69 16.69 -2.77
C ALA A 66 13.28 17.97 -3.52
N GLY A 67 12.22 17.90 -4.35
CA GLY A 67 11.76 18.99 -5.21
C GLY A 67 12.61 19.17 -6.48
N ARG A 68 13.29 18.11 -6.92
CA ARG A 68 14.11 18.08 -8.17
C ARG A 68 13.28 17.66 -9.39
N ALA A 69 12.17 16.94 -9.17
CA ALA A 69 11.23 16.52 -10.20
C ALA A 69 9.81 16.63 -9.70
N SER A 70 8.85 16.74 -10.62
CA SER A 70 7.42 16.61 -10.30
C SER A 70 7.02 15.13 -10.19
N ALA A 71 5.89 14.87 -9.54
CA ALA A 71 5.33 13.52 -9.47
C ALA A 71 5.06 12.94 -10.87
N ALA A 72 4.60 13.78 -11.83
CA ALA A 72 4.31 13.35 -13.20
C ALA A 72 5.57 12.91 -13.97
N GLU A 73 6.70 13.61 -13.79
CA GLU A 73 7.95 13.24 -14.42
C GLU A 73 8.54 11.94 -13.88
N ALA A 74 8.24 11.59 -12.64
CA ALA A 74 8.76 10.40 -11.97
C ALA A 74 7.90 9.13 -12.19
N ILE A 75 6.88 9.18 -13.04
CA ILE A 75 6.04 8.02 -13.32
C ILE A 75 6.70 7.12 -14.39
N HIS A 76 6.95 5.87 -14.02
CA HIS A 76 7.43 4.80 -14.88
C HIS A 76 6.42 3.64 -14.87
N ALA A 77 5.77 3.34 -15.98
CA ALA A 77 4.79 2.24 -16.08
C ALA A 77 3.75 2.21 -14.93
N ASP A 78 3.13 3.35 -14.64
CA ASP A 78 2.17 3.55 -13.54
C ASP A 78 2.74 3.34 -12.12
N LEU A 79 4.04 3.51 -11.96
CA LEU A 79 4.75 3.50 -10.69
C LEU A 79 5.62 4.74 -10.56
N ILE A 80 5.67 5.36 -9.38
CA ILE A 80 6.77 6.24 -8.98
C ILE A 80 7.77 5.37 -8.19
N PRO A 81 8.96 5.08 -8.75
CA PRO A 81 9.90 4.15 -8.14
C PRO A 81 10.70 4.76 -7.00
N ALA A 82 11.25 3.88 -6.14
CA ALA A 82 12.25 4.20 -5.15
C ALA A 82 13.57 3.49 -5.40
N ASN A 83 14.62 4.03 -4.82
CA ASN A 83 15.93 3.39 -4.69
C ASN A 83 16.61 3.87 -3.40
N LEU A 84 17.85 3.45 -3.17
CA LEU A 84 18.61 3.79 -1.96
C LEU A 84 18.80 5.30 -1.73
N SER A 85 18.72 6.15 -2.78
CA SER A 85 18.82 7.60 -2.63
C SER A 85 17.67 8.19 -1.79
N LEU A 86 16.56 7.45 -1.64
CA LEU A 86 15.46 7.85 -0.79
C LEU A 86 15.85 7.90 0.70
N ALA A 87 16.78 7.05 1.15
CA ALA A 87 17.29 7.09 2.53
C ALA A 87 18.05 8.39 2.82
N GLU A 88 18.86 8.86 1.87
CA GLU A 88 19.56 10.15 2.00
C GLU A 88 18.56 11.30 1.98
N THR A 89 17.56 11.22 1.10
CA THR A 89 16.48 12.23 1.02
C THR A 89 15.69 12.31 2.31
N GLU A 90 15.37 11.18 2.97
CA GLU A 90 14.70 11.16 4.28
C GLU A 90 15.52 11.90 5.34
N LEU A 91 16.84 11.66 5.38
CA LEU A 91 17.74 12.37 6.31
C LEU A 91 17.74 13.90 6.03
N MET A 92 17.82 14.32 4.76
CA MET A 92 17.76 15.73 4.39
C MET A 92 16.42 16.38 4.74
N LEU A 93 15.32 15.67 4.59
CA LEU A 93 13.99 16.14 4.99
C LEU A 93 13.90 16.37 6.49
N GLY A 94 14.62 15.58 7.30
CA GLY A 94 14.61 15.66 8.75
C GLY A 94 14.84 17.05 9.31
N GLY A 95 15.61 17.91 8.61
CA GLY A 95 15.89 19.30 8.98
C GLY A 95 14.94 20.36 8.41
N LYS A 96 13.95 19.98 7.57
CA LYS A 96 13.06 20.95 6.91
C LYS A 96 11.78 21.20 7.70
N LEU A 97 11.30 22.45 7.68
CA LEU A 97 9.97 22.81 8.21
C LEU A 97 8.87 22.25 7.28
N GLY A 98 7.84 21.65 7.88
CA GLY A 98 6.72 21.06 7.13
C GLY A 98 7.12 19.85 6.29
N ARG A 99 8.15 19.14 6.72
CA ARG A 99 8.69 17.92 6.11
C ARG A 99 7.65 16.81 6.00
N GLU A 100 6.68 16.79 6.88
CA GLU A 100 5.58 15.83 6.92
C GLU A 100 4.56 16.03 5.78
N LEU A 101 4.55 17.24 5.16
CA LEU A 101 3.63 17.63 4.09
C LEU A 101 4.24 17.49 2.69
N THR A 102 5.47 17.00 2.58
CA THR A 102 6.23 17.02 1.31
C THR A 102 5.57 16.17 0.25
N LEU A 103 5.20 14.93 0.57
CA LEU A 103 4.53 14.03 -0.36
C LEU A 103 3.13 14.55 -0.74
N ARG A 104 2.35 15.05 0.22
CA ARG A 104 1.02 15.63 -0.05
C ARG A 104 1.09 16.78 -1.05
N ARG A 105 2.09 17.66 -0.92
CA ARG A 105 2.30 18.78 -1.86
C ARG A 105 2.70 18.30 -3.25
N ALA A 106 3.53 17.26 -3.34
CA ALA A 106 3.93 16.67 -4.61
C ALA A 106 2.75 15.99 -5.31
N LEU A 107 1.93 15.22 -4.59
CA LEU A 107 0.78 14.52 -5.16
C LEU A 107 -0.37 15.45 -5.54
N ALA A 108 -0.46 16.65 -4.98
CA ALA A 108 -1.41 17.66 -5.45
C ALA A 108 -1.17 18.09 -6.91
N GLN A 109 -0.01 17.76 -7.48
CA GLN A 109 0.37 18.02 -8.87
C GLN A 109 0.45 16.72 -9.70
N ALA A 110 -0.01 15.59 -9.16
CA ALA A 110 -0.04 14.32 -9.88
C ALA A 110 -1.06 14.38 -11.04
N PRO A 111 -0.84 13.61 -12.12
CA PRO A 111 -1.78 13.55 -13.23
C PRO A 111 -3.19 13.14 -12.81
N SER A 112 -4.19 13.85 -13.31
CA SER A 112 -5.59 13.70 -12.92
C SER A 112 -6.29 12.48 -13.53
N GLU A 113 -5.63 11.73 -14.39
CA GLU A 113 -6.13 10.47 -14.94
C GLU A 113 -6.16 9.33 -13.93
N TYR A 114 -5.36 9.38 -12.89
CA TYR A 114 -5.39 8.34 -11.86
C TYR A 114 -6.56 8.54 -10.89
N GLU A 115 -7.40 7.50 -10.82
CA GLU A 115 -8.55 7.44 -9.91
C GLU A 115 -8.14 6.96 -8.51
N LEU A 116 -7.04 6.17 -8.44
CA LEU A 116 -6.52 5.60 -7.20
C LEU A 116 -4.99 5.68 -7.14
N ILE A 117 -4.46 6.03 -5.98
CA ILE A 117 -3.03 6.00 -5.69
C ILE A 117 -2.80 5.01 -4.52
N LEU A 118 -1.88 4.07 -4.70
CA LEU A 118 -1.45 3.13 -3.66
C LEU A 118 -0.02 3.44 -3.25
N ILE A 119 0.22 3.71 -1.97
CA ILE A 119 1.56 4.01 -1.44
C ILE A 119 2.07 2.81 -0.64
N ASP A 120 3.16 2.19 -1.08
CA ASP A 120 3.90 1.16 -0.31
C ASP A 120 4.83 1.83 0.69
N CYS A 121 4.51 1.72 1.99
CA CYS A 121 5.30 2.34 3.05
C CYS A 121 6.47 1.44 3.48
N PRO A 122 7.60 2.03 3.93
CA PRO A 122 8.70 1.25 4.52
C PRO A 122 8.24 0.49 5.78
N PRO A 123 9.03 -0.52 6.24
CA PRO A 123 8.71 -1.30 7.44
C PRO A 123 8.98 -0.55 8.75
N SER A 124 9.01 0.77 8.71
CA SER A 124 9.20 1.65 9.85
C SER A 124 8.04 2.65 9.95
N LEU A 125 7.72 3.08 11.16
CA LEU A 125 6.71 4.12 11.38
C LEU A 125 7.39 5.51 11.48
N GLY A 126 8.37 5.75 10.59
CA GLY A 126 9.19 6.97 10.51
C GLY A 126 8.61 8.08 9.65
N LEU A 127 9.46 9.04 9.25
CA LEU A 127 9.07 10.24 8.51
C LEU A 127 8.43 9.92 7.15
N LEU A 128 8.91 8.91 6.42
CA LEU A 128 8.32 8.51 5.14
C LEU A 128 6.90 7.97 5.33
N THR A 129 6.67 7.11 6.34
CA THR A 129 5.32 6.62 6.67
C THR A 129 4.38 7.75 7.10
N VAL A 130 4.87 8.72 7.87
CA VAL A 130 4.08 9.92 8.23
C VAL A 130 3.73 10.72 6.97
N ASN A 131 4.67 10.92 6.03
CA ASN A 131 4.38 11.57 4.74
C ASN A 131 3.31 10.84 3.95
N ALA A 132 3.35 9.50 3.91
CA ALA A 132 2.31 8.71 3.25
C ALA A 132 0.93 8.92 3.89
N LEU A 133 0.83 8.86 5.23
CA LEU A 133 -0.43 9.07 5.97
C LEU A 133 -0.97 10.50 5.83
N VAL A 134 -0.09 11.48 5.76
CA VAL A 134 -0.48 12.88 5.55
C VAL A 134 -0.99 13.12 4.13
N ALA A 135 -0.45 12.39 3.14
CA ALA A 135 -0.88 12.48 1.75
C ALA A 135 -2.09 11.62 1.42
N ALA A 136 -2.44 10.63 2.27
CA ALA A 136 -3.48 9.65 2.00
C ALA A 136 -4.86 10.08 2.52
N ASP A 137 -5.91 9.61 1.82
CA ASP A 137 -7.30 9.64 2.30
C ASP A 137 -7.57 8.44 3.22
N HIS A 138 -6.88 7.33 2.95
CA HIS A 138 -7.11 6.07 3.65
C HIS A 138 -5.80 5.38 4.06
N ALA A 139 -5.83 4.69 5.21
CA ALA A 139 -4.77 3.82 5.69
C ALA A 139 -5.22 2.35 5.63
N LEU A 140 -4.44 1.48 5.00
CA LEU A 140 -4.60 0.03 5.04
C LEU A 140 -3.45 -0.57 5.83
N ILE A 141 -3.75 -1.30 6.90
CA ILE A 141 -2.73 -1.92 7.77
C ILE A 141 -2.64 -3.40 7.41
N THR A 142 -1.43 -3.89 7.07
CA THR A 142 -1.18 -5.32 6.89
C THR A 142 -0.62 -5.93 8.16
N ALA A 143 -1.16 -7.08 8.55
CA ALA A 143 -0.72 -7.88 9.69
C ALA A 143 -0.36 -9.29 9.23
N GLU A 144 0.82 -9.77 9.59
CA GLU A 144 1.18 -11.18 9.40
C GLU A 144 0.45 -12.04 10.42
N ALA A 145 0.00 -13.23 10.02
CA ALA A 145 -0.74 -14.15 10.88
C ALA A 145 0.15 -14.85 11.92
N GLN A 146 0.76 -14.06 12.80
CA GLN A 146 1.66 -14.51 13.88
C GLN A 146 1.17 -14.03 15.25
N TYR A 147 1.79 -14.57 16.32
CA TYR A 147 1.44 -14.28 17.71
C TYR A 147 1.36 -12.78 18.05
N PHE A 148 2.24 -11.94 17.45
CA PHE A 148 2.27 -10.49 17.70
C PHE A 148 1.46 -9.66 16.69
N ALA A 149 0.57 -10.29 15.91
CA ALA A 149 -0.24 -9.58 14.91
C ALA A 149 -1.02 -8.42 15.52
N LEU A 150 -1.70 -8.65 16.63
CA LEU A 150 -2.50 -7.64 17.34
C LEU A 150 -1.67 -6.44 17.77
N GLN A 151 -0.53 -6.69 18.43
CA GLN A 151 0.37 -5.62 18.89
C GLN A 151 0.89 -4.76 17.73
N GLY A 152 1.29 -5.41 16.61
CA GLY A 152 1.77 -4.68 15.43
C GLY A 152 0.69 -3.80 14.80
N VAL A 153 -0.57 -4.26 14.80
CA VAL A 153 -1.70 -3.45 14.33
C VAL A 153 -1.99 -2.31 15.29
N GLU A 154 -1.99 -2.52 16.60
CA GLU A 154 -2.21 -1.45 17.59
C GLU A 154 -1.17 -0.33 17.46
N GLN A 155 0.11 -0.66 17.29
CA GLN A 155 1.16 0.33 17.08
C GLN A 155 0.99 1.11 15.76
N ALA A 156 0.60 0.43 14.68
CA ALA A 156 0.29 1.11 13.41
C ALA A 156 -0.93 2.04 13.58
N MET A 157 -1.94 1.60 14.31
CA MET A 157 -3.14 2.40 14.61
C MET A 157 -2.83 3.65 15.43
N GLU A 158 -1.88 3.59 16.37
CA GLU A 158 -1.42 4.77 17.12
C GLU A 158 -0.83 5.83 16.19
N VAL A 159 0.03 5.43 15.23
CA VAL A 159 0.62 6.36 14.26
C VAL A 159 -0.42 6.92 13.30
N VAL A 160 -1.38 6.11 12.83
CA VAL A 160 -2.53 6.58 12.04
C VAL A 160 -3.35 7.61 12.83
N GLY A 161 -3.60 7.35 14.12
CA GLY A 161 -4.30 8.27 15.02
C GLY A 161 -3.56 9.59 15.18
N LEU A 162 -2.26 9.55 15.45
CA LEU A 162 -1.42 10.75 15.57
C LEU A 162 -1.39 11.58 14.26
N ALA A 163 -1.26 10.91 13.11
CA ALA A 163 -1.29 11.59 11.82
C ALA A 163 -2.65 12.26 11.56
N ARG A 164 -3.75 11.56 11.87
CA ARG A 164 -5.10 12.12 11.74
C ARG A 164 -5.33 13.30 12.67
N ASP A 165 -5.00 13.17 13.94
CA ASP A 165 -5.33 14.18 14.95
C ASP A 165 -4.48 15.46 14.81
N SER A 166 -3.27 15.36 14.22
CA SER A 166 -2.30 16.47 14.16
C SER A 166 -2.09 17.05 12.75
N LEU A 167 -2.20 16.25 11.67
CA LEU A 167 -1.72 16.65 10.34
C LEU A 167 -2.74 16.41 9.22
N ASN A 168 -3.60 15.37 9.33
CA ASN A 168 -4.56 15.00 8.30
C ASN A 168 -5.90 14.55 8.91
N PRO A 169 -6.77 15.47 9.34
CA PRO A 169 -8.05 15.15 10.00
C PRO A 169 -8.99 14.29 9.17
N GLU A 170 -8.85 14.29 7.83
CA GLU A 170 -9.68 13.52 6.90
C GLU A 170 -9.21 12.06 6.74
N LEU A 171 -8.04 11.71 7.28
CA LEU A 171 -7.49 10.35 7.17
C LEU A 171 -8.41 9.32 7.83
N GLN A 172 -8.82 8.32 7.06
CA GLN A 172 -9.67 7.24 7.51
C GLN A 172 -8.92 5.91 7.53
N LEU A 173 -9.23 5.03 8.48
CA LEU A 173 -8.79 3.65 8.42
C LEU A 173 -9.65 2.88 7.42
N LEU A 174 -9.06 2.48 6.29
CA LEU A 174 -9.72 1.62 5.32
C LEU A 174 -9.95 0.22 5.87
N GLY A 175 -8.93 -0.33 6.53
CA GLY A 175 -9.07 -1.63 7.18
C GLY A 175 -7.73 -2.27 7.58
N VAL A 176 -7.88 -3.43 8.24
CA VAL A 176 -6.78 -4.31 8.67
C VAL A 176 -6.84 -5.59 7.86
N LEU A 177 -5.78 -5.90 7.14
CA LEU A 177 -5.62 -7.11 6.32
C LEU A 177 -4.78 -8.14 7.05
N LEU A 178 -5.36 -9.33 7.33
CA LEU A 178 -4.57 -10.48 7.76
C LEU A 178 -3.92 -11.11 6.53
N ASN A 179 -2.59 -11.10 6.51
CA ASN A 179 -1.76 -11.53 5.40
C ASN A 179 -0.86 -12.70 5.78
N LEU A 180 -0.40 -13.46 4.78
CA LEU A 180 0.50 -14.60 4.93
C LEU A 180 -0.02 -15.64 5.92
N ALA A 181 -1.32 -15.91 5.89
CA ALA A 181 -1.99 -16.79 6.84
C ALA A 181 -2.07 -18.23 6.34
N ASP A 182 -1.62 -19.17 7.17
CA ASP A 182 -1.98 -20.58 7.02
C ASP A 182 -3.12 -20.91 7.98
N MET A 183 -4.35 -20.84 7.50
CA MET A 183 -5.56 -21.04 8.31
C MET A 183 -5.72 -22.48 8.86
N ARG A 184 -4.83 -23.41 8.49
CA ARG A 184 -4.75 -24.74 9.12
C ARG A 184 -4.07 -24.68 10.48
N THR A 185 -3.23 -23.66 10.72
CA THR A 185 -2.54 -23.47 11.99
C THR A 185 -3.44 -22.83 13.05
N VAL A 186 -3.19 -23.16 14.32
CA VAL A 186 -3.88 -22.55 15.46
C VAL A 186 -3.56 -21.05 15.52
N HIS A 187 -2.28 -20.68 15.36
CA HIS A 187 -1.84 -19.29 15.44
C HIS A 187 -2.52 -18.36 14.44
N SER A 188 -2.68 -18.78 13.17
CA SER A 188 -3.37 -17.95 12.18
C SER A 188 -4.86 -17.75 12.51
N ARG A 189 -5.52 -18.80 13.05
CA ARG A 189 -6.92 -18.69 13.48
C ARG A 189 -7.07 -17.78 14.69
N GLU A 190 -6.22 -17.93 15.70
CA GLU A 190 -6.21 -17.09 16.91
C GLU A 190 -5.90 -15.62 16.56
N ALA A 191 -4.94 -15.36 15.67
CA ALA A 191 -4.64 -14.01 15.20
C ALA A 191 -5.88 -13.37 14.55
N LEU A 192 -6.59 -14.09 13.67
CA LEU A 192 -7.80 -13.58 13.04
C LEU A 192 -8.91 -13.29 14.06
N VAL A 193 -9.12 -14.20 15.03
CA VAL A 193 -10.11 -14.01 16.09
C VAL A 193 -9.78 -12.76 16.91
N SER A 194 -8.55 -12.65 17.41
CA SER A 194 -8.11 -11.52 18.22
C SER A 194 -8.23 -10.17 17.47
N LEU A 195 -7.88 -10.15 16.18
CA LEU A 195 -8.06 -8.96 15.37
C LEU A 195 -9.52 -8.58 15.20
N ARG A 196 -10.40 -9.56 14.93
CA ARG A 196 -11.86 -9.33 14.80
C ARG A 196 -12.51 -8.89 16.09
N GLU A 197 -12.14 -9.49 17.23
CA GLU A 197 -12.61 -9.08 18.54
C GLU A 197 -12.22 -7.62 18.86
N ARG A 198 -11.01 -7.20 18.47
CA ARG A 198 -10.47 -5.86 18.77
C ARG A 198 -10.94 -4.79 17.79
N PHE A 199 -11.00 -5.10 16.49
CA PHE A 199 -11.23 -4.11 15.43
C PHE A 199 -12.55 -4.30 14.67
N GLY A 200 -13.27 -5.40 14.91
CA GLY A 200 -14.59 -5.66 14.33
C GLY A 200 -14.58 -5.68 12.80
N GLU A 201 -15.52 -4.96 12.21
CA GLU A 201 -15.70 -4.84 10.75
C GLU A 201 -14.55 -4.11 10.02
N ARG A 202 -13.63 -3.49 10.76
CA ARG A 202 -12.41 -2.90 10.20
C ARG A 202 -11.45 -3.96 9.69
N VAL A 203 -11.52 -5.21 10.19
CA VAL A 203 -10.76 -6.34 9.62
C VAL A 203 -11.41 -6.76 8.30
N PHE A 204 -10.63 -6.89 7.24
CA PHE A 204 -11.13 -7.40 5.97
C PHE A 204 -11.65 -8.84 6.16
N ALA A 205 -12.73 -9.19 5.44
CA ALA A 205 -13.24 -10.56 5.43
C ALA A 205 -12.24 -11.49 4.72
N THR A 206 -11.61 -10.98 3.66
CA THR A 206 -10.55 -11.67 2.92
C THR A 206 -9.29 -11.81 3.76
N VAL A 207 -8.72 -13.01 3.74
CA VAL A 207 -7.42 -13.36 4.32
C VAL A 207 -6.50 -13.82 3.20
N ILE A 208 -5.29 -13.27 3.12
CA ILE A 208 -4.32 -13.67 2.10
C ILE A 208 -3.54 -14.89 2.60
N ARG A 209 -3.61 -15.98 1.83
CA ARG A 209 -2.95 -17.24 2.16
C ARG A 209 -1.43 -17.12 2.07
N SER A 210 -0.72 -17.80 2.96
CA SER A 210 0.74 -17.91 2.91
C SER A 210 1.18 -18.81 1.76
N SER A 211 2.14 -18.35 0.94
CA SER A 211 2.74 -19.15 -0.13
C SER A 211 4.12 -18.59 -0.52
N ILE A 212 5.07 -19.49 -0.84
CA ILE A 212 6.36 -19.13 -1.43
C ILE A 212 6.20 -18.52 -2.83
N ALA A 213 5.09 -18.81 -3.52
CA ALA A 213 4.82 -18.31 -4.85
C ALA A 213 4.77 -16.77 -4.93
N TYR A 214 4.55 -16.07 -3.83
CA TYR A 214 4.65 -14.61 -3.80
C TYR A 214 6.09 -14.13 -3.97
N ALA A 215 7.06 -14.78 -3.34
CA ALA A 215 8.48 -14.47 -3.54
C ALA A 215 8.90 -14.80 -4.98
N GLU A 216 8.52 -15.99 -5.50
CA GLU A 216 8.80 -16.39 -6.89
C GLU A 216 8.16 -15.43 -7.92
N SER A 217 6.99 -14.90 -7.63
CA SER A 217 6.29 -13.91 -8.44
C SER A 217 7.07 -12.58 -8.47
N ALA A 218 7.56 -12.12 -7.32
CA ALA A 218 8.38 -10.91 -7.20
C ALA A 218 9.72 -11.05 -7.92
N GLU A 219 10.46 -12.17 -7.71
CA GLU A 219 11.74 -12.48 -8.40
C GLU A 219 11.61 -12.47 -9.93
N ARG A 220 10.43 -12.78 -10.46
CA ARG A 220 10.14 -12.80 -11.90
C ARG A 220 9.50 -11.52 -12.40
N ALA A 221 9.35 -10.51 -11.55
CA ALA A 221 8.60 -9.29 -11.84
C ALA A 221 7.22 -9.54 -12.47
N LYS A 222 6.58 -10.67 -12.09
CA LYS A 222 5.32 -11.12 -12.68
C LYS A 222 4.22 -11.08 -11.64
N SER A 223 3.07 -10.48 -11.98
CA SER A 223 1.91 -10.43 -11.07
C SER A 223 1.50 -11.84 -10.60
N ILE A 224 1.16 -11.98 -9.32
CA ILE A 224 0.63 -13.24 -8.79
C ILE A 224 -0.69 -13.63 -9.48
N LEU A 225 -1.44 -12.68 -10.01
CA LEU A 225 -2.66 -12.92 -10.77
C LEU A 225 -2.40 -13.76 -12.03
N ASP A 226 -1.18 -13.67 -12.60
CA ASP A 226 -0.74 -14.43 -13.77
C ASP A 226 0.16 -15.61 -13.41
N HIS A 227 0.93 -15.48 -12.32
CA HIS A 227 1.85 -16.52 -11.88
C HIS A 227 1.13 -17.68 -11.20
N ARG A 228 0.20 -17.37 -10.29
CA ARG A 228 -0.65 -18.34 -9.56
C ARG A 228 -2.05 -17.78 -9.40
N PRO A 229 -2.93 -17.93 -10.41
CA PRO A 229 -4.28 -17.38 -10.38
C PRO A 229 -5.12 -17.84 -9.18
N ASP A 230 -4.89 -19.08 -8.69
CA ASP A 230 -5.53 -19.62 -7.50
C ASP A 230 -5.20 -18.86 -6.21
N LEU A 231 -4.00 -18.27 -6.10
CA LEU A 231 -3.62 -17.35 -5.02
C LEU A 231 -4.04 -15.92 -5.36
N GLY A 232 -4.02 -15.56 -6.63
CA GLY A 232 -4.49 -14.26 -7.12
C GLY A 232 -5.96 -14.00 -6.79
N SER A 233 -6.78 -15.06 -6.69
CA SER A 233 -8.20 -14.93 -6.32
C SER A 233 -8.41 -14.28 -4.94
N ASP A 234 -7.51 -14.47 -3.98
CA ASP A 234 -7.57 -13.81 -2.67
C ASP A 234 -7.46 -12.28 -2.85
N TYR A 235 -6.58 -11.82 -3.73
CA TYR A 235 -6.40 -10.40 -4.01
C TYR A 235 -7.52 -9.81 -4.86
N LEU A 236 -8.15 -10.58 -5.75
CA LEU A 236 -9.36 -10.13 -6.45
C LEU A 236 -10.50 -9.92 -5.45
N ALA A 237 -10.67 -10.82 -4.47
CA ALA A 237 -11.65 -10.66 -3.39
C ALA A 237 -11.32 -9.43 -2.53
N LEU A 238 -10.05 -9.26 -2.13
CA LEU A 238 -9.60 -8.08 -1.37
C LEU A 238 -9.86 -6.78 -2.14
N ALA A 239 -9.54 -6.72 -3.43
CA ALA A 239 -9.82 -5.56 -4.28
C ALA A 239 -11.31 -5.24 -4.32
N GLY A 240 -12.18 -6.25 -4.34
CA GLY A 240 -13.62 -6.09 -4.23
C GLY A 240 -14.05 -5.41 -2.92
N GLU A 241 -13.49 -5.84 -1.78
CA GLU A 241 -13.76 -5.22 -0.47
C GLU A 241 -13.19 -3.79 -0.38
N VAL A 242 -12.00 -3.55 -0.95
CA VAL A 242 -11.41 -2.21 -1.03
C VAL A 242 -12.34 -1.27 -1.79
N LEU A 243 -12.80 -1.66 -3.00
CA LEU A 243 -13.72 -0.85 -3.80
C LEU A 243 -15.08 -0.66 -3.14
N GLU A 244 -15.53 -1.60 -2.30
CA GLU A 244 -16.77 -1.47 -1.52
C GLU A 244 -16.67 -0.40 -0.44
N ARG A 245 -15.49 -0.28 0.18
CA ARG A 245 -15.22 0.69 1.24
C ARG A 245 -14.89 2.10 0.71
N LEU A 246 -14.62 2.22 -0.60
CA LEU A 246 -14.30 3.48 -1.25
C LEU A 246 -15.52 4.06 -1.98
N PRO A 247 -15.77 5.38 -1.90
CA PRO A 247 -16.84 6.01 -2.67
C PRO A 247 -16.53 6.03 -4.17
N GLY A 248 -17.54 5.86 -5.01
CA GLY A 248 -17.45 6.10 -6.46
C GLY A 248 -17.06 4.89 -7.33
N PHE A 249 -16.68 3.73 -6.76
CA PHE A 249 -16.14 2.58 -7.52
C PHE A 249 -17.13 1.43 -7.76
N LYS A 250 -18.44 1.68 -7.71
CA LYS A 250 -19.47 0.63 -7.86
C LYS A 250 -19.37 -0.14 -9.20
N GLU A 251 -19.08 0.55 -10.30
CA GLU A 251 -18.96 -0.10 -11.62
C GLU A 251 -17.70 -0.96 -11.74
N ALA A 252 -16.56 -0.45 -11.21
CA ALA A 252 -15.32 -1.20 -11.18
C ALA A 252 -15.46 -2.48 -10.35
N ARG A 253 -16.16 -2.41 -9.22
CA ARG A 253 -16.51 -3.60 -8.40
C ARG A 253 -17.31 -4.63 -9.21
N GLY A 254 -18.28 -4.18 -10.03
CA GLY A 254 -19.05 -5.07 -10.91
C GLY A 254 -18.19 -5.72 -12.00
N ARG A 255 -17.15 -5.03 -12.51
CA ARG A 255 -16.20 -5.60 -13.47
C ARG A 255 -15.28 -6.61 -12.79
N LEU A 256 -14.77 -6.31 -11.59
CA LEU A 256 -13.89 -7.18 -10.82
C LEU A 256 -14.54 -8.54 -10.50
N ALA A 257 -15.83 -8.54 -10.13
CA ALA A 257 -16.59 -9.76 -9.84
C ALA A 257 -16.71 -10.74 -11.04
N ARG A 258 -16.36 -10.30 -12.26
CA ARG A 258 -16.34 -11.15 -13.47
C ARG A 258 -14.94 -11.71 -13.78
N LEU A 259 -13.91 -11.28 -13.04
CA LEU A 259 -12.53 -11.72 -13.20
C LEU A 259 -12.17 -12.88 -12.26
N GLY A 260 -12.89 -13.05 -11.17
CA GLY A 260 -12.78 -14.13 -10.19
C GLY A 260 -13.86 -15.18 -10.39
#